data_e6eaa909ac676da517080ecab05a35e4
#
_entry.id   e6eaa909ac676da517080ecab05a35e4
#
_cell.length_a   1.000
_cell.length_b   1.000
_cell.length_c   1.000
_cell.angle_alpha   90.00
_cell.angle_beta   90.00
_cell.angle_gamma   90.00
#
_symmetry.space_group_name_H-M   'P 1'
#
loop_
_entity.id
_entity.type
_entity.pdbx_description
1 polymer ?
#
loop_
_entity_poly.entity_id
_entity_poly.type
_entity_poly.pdbx_seq_one_letter_code
_entity_poly.pdbx_strand_id
1 'polypeptide(L)'
;MRYLIIDKEHRVKGPRKGKYSTAVERIMSELANKDIPYSFAYLTQIEFLLKDGETSIKVNGIDITEYSHILFRGHNLHNPKEYETKRLIIDWVDHYNTSKKKDKILVQNSKAIKNMPYYNKIFTAQFCSTHNIPYFDTYYRTDGDYLNKNILDDYPIIIKEYSGVNRLEKKMGKEVVKKNVYKIDSPKDYSQKGLKGQDLTNFFIQEFTENAEDIRIFVKQGKVIGGWKRKATKGFMTVNKGEYSMYNNPDKEISALAKKVSKLLEADFIAVDFMYKNDKPYLQEISLHPGFKAYETKIEDGTPVNIAEAIITAF
;
A
#
# COMPACT_ATOMS: atom_id res chain seq x y z
N MET A 1 -10.07 10.39 24.24
CA MET A 1 -9.39 9.90 23.01
C MET A 1 -10.47 9.65 21.96
N ARG A 2 -10.37 10.26 20.78
CA ARG A 2 -11.34 10.08 19.68
C ARG A 2 -10.58 9.88 18.37
N TYR A 3 -10.95 8.87 17.60
CA TYR A 3 -10.29 8.52 16.35
C TYR A 3 -11.02 9.10 15.13
N LEU A 4 -10.26 9.52 14.13
CA LEU A 4 -10.74 9.82 12.79
C LEU A 4 -10.10 8.83 11.80
N ILE A 5 -10.93 8.06 11.11
CA ILE A 5 -10.49 7.15 10.04
C ILE A 5 -10.81 7.82 8.71
N ILE A 6 -9.79 8.02 7.88
CA ILE A 6 -9.94 8.65 6.55
C ILE A 6 -9.55 7.64 5.48
N ASP A 7 -10.47 7.35 4.56
CA ASP A 7 -10.23 6.42 3.43
C ASP A 7 -10.54 7.09 2.09
N LYS A 8 -10.11 6.46 1.02
CA LYS A 8 -10.54 6.85 -0.33
C LYS A 8 -12.00 6.46 -0.57
N GLU A 9 -12.67 7.20 -1.41
CA GLU A 9 -13.99 6.81 -1.88
C GLU A 9 -13.89 5.55 -2.75
N HIS A 10 -14.63 4.51 -2.39
CA HIS A 10 -14.72 3.30 -3.18
C HIS A 10 -15.77 3.48 -4.29
N ARG A 11 -15.34 3.97 -5.45
CA ARG A 11 -16.20 4.10 -6.66
C ARG A 11 -16.45 2.75 -7.34
N VAL A 12 -16.79 1.73 -6.60
CA VAL A 12 -17.13 0.43 -7.18
C VAL A 12 -18.61 0.44 -7.50
N LYS A 13 -18.96 0.35 -8.78
CA LYS A 13 -20.35 0.05 -9.18
C LYS A 13 -20.63 -1.41 -8.80
N GLY A 14 -21.69 -1.64 -8.05
CA GLY A 14 -22.07 -2.99 -7.63
C GLY A 14 -22.46 -3.07 -6.15
N PRO A 15 -22.62 -4.27 -5.58
CA PRO A 15 -23.09 -4.47 -4.21
C PRO A 15 -22.20 -3.87 -3.11
N ARG A 16 -20.99 -3.41 -3.46
CA ARG A 16 -20.04 -2.73 -2.54
C ARG A 16 -20.07 -1.21 -2.64
N LYS A 17 -20.94 -0.62 -3.47
CA LYS A 17 -21.05 0.83 -3.58
C LYS A 17 -21.42 1.43 -2.22
N GLY A 18 -20.64 2.36 -1.72
CA GLY A 18 -20.87 3.04 -0.43
C GLY A 18 -20.55 2.20 0.81
N LYS A 19 -19.92 1.03 0.66
CA LYS A 19 -19.41 0.25 1.80
C LYS A 19 -17.92 0.56 2.03
N TYR A 20 -17.53 0.51 3.29
CA TYR A 20 -16.14 0.63 3.71
C TYR A 20 -15.26 -0.47 3.14
N SER A 21 -13.95 -0.25 3.08
CA SER A 21 -13.01 -1.34 2.83
C SER A 21 -13.06 -2.34 4.00
N THR A 22 -12.82 -3.61 3.72
CA THR A 22 -12.85 -4.65 4.77
C THR A 22 -11.84 -4.40 5.88
N ALA A 23 -10.74 -3.71 5.59
CA ALA A 23 -9.77 -3.30 6.60
C ALA A 23 -10.32 -2.18 7.49
N VAL A 24 -11.05 -1.21 6.92
CA VAL A 24 -11.72 -0.16 7.69
C VAL A 24 -12.81 -0.75 8.58
N GLU A 25 -13.66 -1.62 8.03
CA GLU A 25 -14.71 -2.32 8.83
C GLU A 25 -14.10 -3.03 10.03
N ARG A 26 -12.97 -3.73 9.83
CA ARG A 26 -12.30 -4.46 10.92
C ARG A 26 -11.68 -3.52 11.97
N ILE A 27 -11.11 -2.38 11.56
CA ILE A 27 -10.57 -1.35 12.46
C ILE A 27 -11.71 -0.71 13.26
N MET A 28 -12.83 -0.37 12.62
CA MET A 28 -14.01 0.20 13.29
C MET A 28 -14.57 -0.78 14.33
N SER A 29 -14.66 -2.06 13.99
CA SER A 29 -15.05 -3.12 14.92
C SER A 29 -14.11 -3.20 16.12
N GLU A 30 -12.79 -3.09 15.91
CA GLU A 30 -11.83 -3.13 17.01
C GLU A 30 -11.94 -1.92 17.95
N LEU A 31 -12.16 -0.72 17.38
CA LEU A 31 -12.40 0.49 18.16
C LEU A 31 -13.69 0.38 18.98
N ALA A 32 -14.77 -0.13 18.35
CA ALA A 32 -16.05 -0.35 19.03
C ALA A 32 -15.94 -1.38 20.18
N ASN A 33 -15.22 -2.48 19.96
CA ASN A 33 -14.99 -3.50 21.01
C ASN A 33 -14.19 -2.98 22.21
N LYS A 34 -13.47 -1.88 22.03
CA LYS A 34 -12.69 -1.22 23.10
C LYS A 34 -13.36 0.04 23.64
N ASP A 35 -14.61 0.29 23.28
CA ASP A 35 -15.38 1.49 23.65
C ASP A 35 -14.65 2.81 23.31
N ILE A 36 -13.86 2.80 22.22
CA ILE A 36 -13.13 3.98 21.75
C ILE A 36 -13.98 4.73 20.72
N PRO A 37 -14.35 6.01 20.98
CA PRO A 37 -15.10 6.82 20.02
C PRO A 37 -14.33 7.04 18.73
N TYR A 38 -15.03 6.92 17.60
CA TYR A 38 -14.45 7.17 16.29
C TYR A 38 -15.43 7.83 15.32
N SER A 39 -14.89 8.47 14.32
CA SER A 39 -15.60 8.95 13.14
C SER A 39 -14.93 8.43 11.88
N PHE A 40 -15.71 8.35 10.80
CA PHE A 40 -15.22 7.96 9.50
C PHE A 40 -15.50 9.06 8.48
N ALA A 41 -14.54 9.28 7.56
CA ALA A 41 -14.72 10.17 6.40
C ALA A 41 -13.99 9.64 5.17
N TYR A 42 -14.46 10.07 4.00
CA TYR A 42 -13.69 9.95 2.77
C TYR A 42 -12.79 11.18 2.58
N LEU A 43 -11.68 11.02 1.88
CA LEU A 43 -10.81 12.14 1.49
C LEU A 43 -11.55 13.26 0.77
N THR A 44 -12.65 12.93 0.08
CA THR A 44 -13.52 13.91 -0.61
C THR A 44 -14.43 14.73 0.32
N GLN A 45 -14.47 14.41 1.61
CA GLN A 45 -15.30 15.06 2.63
C GLN A 45 -14.50 15.98 3.56
N ILE A 46 -13.31 16.37 3.12
CA ILE A 46 -12.41 17.23 3.90
C ILE A 46 -12.44 18.64 3.30
N GLU A 47 -12.65 19.61 4.16
CA GLU A 47 -12.72 21.02 3.82
C GLU A 47 -11.54 21.76 4.43
N PHE A 48 -10.88 22.59 3.64
CA PHE A 48 -9.83 23.52 4.07
C PHE A 48 -10.36 24.94 3.92
N LEU A 49 -10.35 25.70 4.98
CA LEU A 49 -10.60 27.14 4.95
C LEU A 49 -9.31 27.88 5.32
N LEU A 50 -8.77 28.61 4.36
CA LEU A 50 -7.60 29.47 4.53
C LEU A 50 -8.11 30.92 4.48
N LYS A 51 -8.16 31.56 5.65
CA LYS A 51 -8.70 32.93 5.77
C LYS A 51 -7.93 33.67 6.84
N ASP A 52 -7.63 34.96 6.55
CA ASP A 52 -6.97 35.90 7.48
C ASP A 52 -5.64 35.36 8.07
N GLY A 53 -4.88 34.60 7.27
CA GLY A 53 -3.61 33.97 7.70
C GLY A 53 -3.75 32.71 8.54
N GLU A 54 -4.97 32.26 8.81
CA GLU A 54 -5.27 31.04 9.56
C GLU A 54 -5.81 29.94 8.64
N THR A 55 -5.53 28.70 9.00
CA THR A 55 -6.07 27.52 8.33
C THR A 55 -6.93 26.73 9.31
N SER A 56 -8.16 26.45 8.94
CA SER A 56 -9.00 25.47 9.62
C SER A 56 -9.31 24.29 8.72
N ILE A 57 -9.39 23.11 9.31
CA ILE A 57 -9.72 21.87 8.59
C ILE A 57 -10.97 21.28 9.22
N LYS A 58 -12.00 21.03 8.40
CA LYS A 58 -13.22 20.34 8.83
C LYS A 58 -13.38 19.03 8.10
N VAL A 59 -13.93 18.07 8.80
CA VAL A 59 -14.23 16.73 8.30
C VAL A 59 -15.71 16.46 8.57
N ASN A 60 -16.53 16.38 7.54
CA ASN A 60 -17.99 16.32 7.67
C ASN A 60 -18.56 17.44 8.57
N GLY A 61 -18.03 18.66 8.43
CA GLY A 61 -18.43 19.83 9.22
C GLY A 61 -17.86 19.87 10.65
N ILE A 62 -17.17 18.85 11.11
CA ILE A 62 -16.54 18.78 12.45
C ILE A 62 -15.10 19.25 12.35
N ASP A 63 -14.65 20.12 13.26
CA ASP A 63 -13.28 20.58 13.31
C ASP A 63 -12.32 19.41 13.58
N ILE A 64 -11.21 19.35 12.85
CA ILE A 64 -10.24 18.26 12.98
C ILE A 64 -9.60 18.20 14.38
N THR A 65 -9.59 19.29 15.12
CA THR A 65 -9.08 19.37 16.49
C THR A 65 -9.91 18.60 17.51
N GLU A 66 -11.13 18.20 17.15
CA GLU A 66 -11.96 17.31 17.97
C GLU A 66 -11.44 15.86 18.01
N TYR A 67 -10.44 15.53 17.20
CA TYR A 67 -9.85 14.21 17.12
C TYR A 67 -8.44 14.21 17.71
N SER A 68 -8.15 13.19 18.51
CA SER A 68 -6.81 12.96 19.06
C SER A 68 -5.94 12.05 18.19
N HIS A 69 -6.57 11.23 17.33
CA HIS A 69 -5.86 10.24 16.50
C HIS A 69 -6.44 10.23 15.08
N ILE A 70 -5.58 10.29 14.08
CA ILE A 70 -5.95 10.23 12.66
C ILE A 70 -5.31 9.00 12.02
N LEU A 71 -6.15 8.16 11.41
CA LEU A 71 -5.77 6.98 10.66
C LEU A 71 -6.09 7.18 9.18
N PHE A 72 -5.08 7.35 8.35
CA PHE A 72 -5.26 7.25 6.91
C PHE A 72 -5.28 5.79 6.48
N ARG A 73 -6.19 5.45 5.55
CA ARG A 73 -6.25 4.12 4.95
C ARG A 73 -5.88 4.16 3.47
N GLY A 74 -6.79 4.11 2.57
CA GLY A 74 -6.50 4.13 1.15
C GLY A 74 -6.26 5.54 0.58
N HIS A 75 -5.78 5.58 -0.64
CA HIS A 75 -5.89 6.70 -1.56
C HIS A 75 -5.97 6.15 -2.98
N ASN A 76 -6.51 6.94 -3.89
CA ASN A 76 -6.54 6.55 -5.28
C ASN A 76 -5.19 6.86 -5.92
N LEU A 77 -4.46 5.83 -6.33
CA LEU A 77 -3.13 5.96 -6.92
C LEU A 77 -3.12 6.72 -8.26
N HIS A 78 -4.27 6.82 -8.93
CA HIS A 78 -4.44 7.68 -10.11
C HIS A 78 -4.83 9.12 -9.79
N ASN A 79 -5.01 9.47 -8.51
CA ASN A 79 -5.37 10.80 -8.08
C ASN A 79 -4.31 11.35 -7.11
N PRO A 80 -3.26 12.01 -7.61
CA PRO A 80 -2.22 12.62 -6.77
C PRO A 80 -2.79 13.54 -5.70
N LYS A 81 -3.89 14.25 -6.01
CA LYS A 81 -4.57 15.16 -5.09
C LYS A 81 -4.99 14.49 -3.78
N GLU A 82 -5.40 13.23 -3.82
CA GLU A 82 -5.76 12.52 -2.58
C GLU A 82 -4.53 12.28 -1.67
N TYR A 83 -3.38 12.05 -2.27
CA TYR A 83 -2.13 11.91 -1.52
C TYR A 83 -1.64 13.25 -0.98
N GLU A 84 -1.72 14.30 -1.78
CA GLU A 84 -1.41 15.67 -1.39
C GLU A 84 -2.31 16.15 -0.25
N THR A 85 -3.60 15.81 -0.29
CA THR A 85 -4.54 16.13 0.80
C THR A 85 -4.10 15.53 2.14
N LYS A 86 -3.59 14.30 2.14
CA LYS A 86 -3.03 13.70 3.36
C LYS A 86 -1.83 14.49 3.88
N ARG A 87 -0.95 14.93 3.00
CA ARG A 87 0.22 15.72 3.38
C ARG A 87 -0.16 17.09 3.92
N LEU A 88 -1.14 17.77 3.30
CA LEU A 88 -1.66 19.04 3.81
C LEU A 88 -2.21 18.90 5.22
N ILE A 89 -2.96 17.82 5.52
CA ILE A 89 -3.45 17.55 6.87
C ILE A 89 -2.28 17.32 7.83
N ILE A 90 -1.29 16.51 7.44
CA ILE A 90 -0.11 16.22 8.29
C ILE A 90 0.67 17.50 8.58
N ASP A 91 0.94 18.32 7.57
CA ASP A 91 1.69 19.57 7.73
C ASP A 91 0.96 20.54 8.65
N TRP A 92 -0.35 20.64 8.51
CA TRP A 92 -1.18 21.47 9.40
C TRP A 92 -1.16 20.92 10.83
N VAL A 93 -1.32 19.61 11.03
CA VAL A 93 -1.29 18.97 12.35
C VAL A 93 0.07 19.15 13.00
N ASP A 94 1.17 19.00 12.27
CA ASP A 94 2.50 19.22 12.81
C ASP A 94 2.66 20.66 13.28
N HIS A 95 2.20 21.64 12.49
CA HIS A 95 2.20 23.04 12.89
C HIS A 95 1.33 23.28 14.13
N TYR A 96 0.10 22.79 14.13
CA TYR A 96 -0.82 22.88 15.27
C TYR A 96 -0.19 22.31 16.55
N ASN A 97 0.47 21.16 16.45
CA ASN A 97 1.10 20.50 17.59
C ASN A 97 2.31 21.27 18.14
N THR A 98 2.95 22.17 17.38
CA THR A 98 4.08 22.97 17.89
C THR A 98 3.66 23.89 19.03
N SER A 99 2.43 24.41 18.99
CA SER A 99 1.87 25.29 20.01
C SER A 99 1.27 24.54 21.22
N LYS A 100 1.18 23.20 21.17
CA LYS A 100 0.52 22.37 22.20
C LYS A 100 1.52 21.66 23.07
N LYS A 101 1.42 21.85 24.39
CA LYS A 101 2.16 21.05 25.39
C LYS A 101 1.49 19.70 25.68
N LYS A 102 0.14 19.69 25.62
CA LYS A 102 -0.72 18.51 25.83
C LYS A 102 -1.75 18.46 24.68
N ASP A 103 -2.51 17.40 24.62
CA ASP A 103 -3.63 17.24 23.68
C ASP A 103 -3.21 17.37 22.20
N LYS A 104 -2.03 16.80 21.87
CA LYS A 104 -1.54 16.73 20.50
C LYS A 104 -2.39 15.76 19.69
N ILE A 105 -2.56 16.09 18.41
CA ILE A 105 -3.17 15.21 17.43
C ILE A 105 -2.09 14.26 16.91
N LEU A 106 -2.31 12.96 16.99
CA LEU A 106 -1.41 11.95 16.48
C LEU A 106 -1.90 11.47 15.10
N VAL A 107 -1.03 11.50 14.11
CA VAL A 107 -1.33 11.03 12.76
C VAL A 107 -0.47 9.81 12.46
N GLN A 108 -1.10 8.65 12.27
CA GLN A 108 -0.37 7.42 11.96
C GLN A 108 0.41 7.53 10.65
N ASN A 109 1.64 7.06 10.67
CA ASN A 109 2.56 7.10 9.54
C ASN A 109 2.83 8.52 8.97
N SER A 110 2.67 9.56 9.77
CA SER A 110 2.87 10.95 9.30
C SER A 110 4.24 11.13 8.64
N LYS A 111 5.31 10.69 9.29
CA LYS A 111 6.66 10.76 8.75
C LYS A 111 6.86 9.87 7.52
N ALA A 112 6.36 8.63 7.56
CA ALA A 112 6.44 7.73 6.41
C ALA A 112 5.72 8.27 5.18
N ILE A 113 4.56 8.92 5.34
CA ILE A 113 3.83 9.59 4.25
C ILE A 113 4.65 10.76 3.69
N LYS A 114 5.34 11.52 4.53
CA LYS A 114 6.23 12.60 4.09
C LYS A 114 7.47 12.09 3.37
N ASN A 115 8.07 11.00 3.87
CA ASN A 115 9.28 10.38 3.31
C ASN A 115 9.00 9.59 2.02
N MET A 116 7.73 9.28 1.74
CA MET A 116 7.29 8.64 0.49
C MET A 116 6.43 9.62 -0.32
N PRO A 117 7.02 10.58 -1.03
CA PRO A 117 6.28 11.65 -1.72
C PRO A 117 5.29 11.12 -2.76
N TYR A 118 5.56 9.94 -3.33
CA TYR A 118 4.68 9.24 -4.26
C TYR A 118 4.71 7.75 -3.97
N TYR A 119 3.56 7.20 -3.66
CA TYR A 119 3.42 5.76 -3.43
C TYR A 119 3.33 5.03 -4.78
N ASN A 120 4.46 4.67 -5.34
CA ASN A 120 4.54 3.86 -6.54
C ASN A 120 5.74 2.89 -6.53
N LYS A 121 5.74 1.95 -7.46
CA LYS A 121 6.76 0.90 -7.52
C LYS A 121 8.13 1.41 -7.97
N ILE A 122 8.18 2.49 -8.73
CA ILE A 122 9.45 3.10 -9.16
C ILE A 122 10.11 3.82 -7.98
N PHE A 123 9.32 4.52 -7.16
CA PHE A 123 9.83 5.06 -5.90
C PHE A 123 10.40 3.95 -5.02
N THR A 124 9.70 2.81 -4.91
CA THR A 124 10.18 1.66 -4.12
C THR A 124 11.50 1.12 -4.68
N ALA A 125 11.64 1.00 -6.00
CA ALA A 125 12.89 0.57 -6.65
C ALA A 125 14.05 1.52 -6.32
N GLN A 126 13.83 2.84 -6.48
CA GLN A 126 14.83 3.85 -6.16
C GLN A 126 15.19 3.87 -4.67
N PHE A 127 14.19 3.80 -3.78
CA PHE A 127 14.40 3.72 -2.34
C PHE A 127 15.26 2.51 -1.97
N CYS A 128 14.98 1.34 -2.52
CA CYS A 128 15.75 0.13 -2.28
C CYS A 128 17.19 0.26 -2.76
N SER A 129 17.39 0.80 -3.96
CA SER A 129 18.73 1.06 -4.52
C SER A 129 19.53 2.01 -3.65
N THR A 130 18.94 3.15 -3.25
CA THR A 130 19.60 4.17 -2.42
C THR A 130 20.02 3.62 -1.06
N HIS A 131 19.25 2.69 -0.51
CA HIS A 131 19.47 2.16 0.84
C HIS A 131 20.08 0.75 0.87
N ASN A 132 20.59 0.23 -0.25
CA ASN A 132 21.15 -1.12 -0.35
C ASN A 132 20.20 -2.17 0.23
N ILE A 133 18.95 -2.18 -0.26
CA ILE A 133 17.94 -3.19 0.01
C ILE A 133 17.79 -4.03 -1.26
N PRO A 134 17.89 -5.36 -1.20
CA PRO A 134 17.69 -6.21 -2.37
C PRO A 134 16.33 -5.94 -3.01
N TYR A 135 16.33 -5.60 -4.30
CA TYR A 135 15.15 -5.33 -5.11
C TYR A 135 15.36 -5.91 -6.51
N PHE A 136 14.29 -6.27 -7.19
CA PHE A 136 14.33 -6.83 -8.54
C PHE A 136 14.85 -5.81 -9.55
N ASP A 137 15.71 -6.23 -10.46
CA ASP A 137 16.20 -5.38 -11.53
C ASP A 137 15.02 -4.73 -12.27
N THR A 138 15.06 -3.42 -12.34
CA THR A 138 13.92 -2.62 -12.78
C THR A 138 14.39 -1.58 -13.80
N TYR A 139 13.67 -1.48 -14.90
CA TYR A 139 13.90 -0.51 -15.93
C TYR A 139 12.65 0.33 -16.17
N TYR A 140 12.80 1.65 -16.06
CA TYR A 140 11.73 2.61 -16.26
C TYR A 140 12.12 3.67 -17.28
N ARG A 141 11.22 3.90 -18.24
CA ARG A 141 11.35 4.96 -19.25
C ARG A 141 10.14 5.88 -19.19
N THR A 142 10.40 7.17 -19.13
CA THR A 142 9.35 8.20 -19.10
C THR A 142 8.60 8.36 -20.42
N ASP A 143 9.23 7.95 -21.54
CA ASP A 143 8.63 7.94 -22.89
C ASP A 143 7.84 6.65 -23.19
N GLY A 144 7.95 5.63 -22.35
CA GLY A 144 7.24 4.34 -22.53
C GLY A 144 7.78 3.50 -23.70
N ASP A 145 8.88 3.87 -24.34
CA ASP A 145 9.44 3.15 -25.50
C ASP A 145 10.24 1.91 -25.09
N TYR A 146 9.56 0.92 -24.52
CA TYR A 146 10.18 -0.34 -24.07
C TYR A 146 10.42 -1.34 -25.19
N LEU A 147 9.69 -1.22 -26.31
CA LEU A 147 9.73 -2.20 -27.39
C LEU A 147 11.02 -2.09 -28.22
N ASN A 148 11.53 -0.86 -28.37
CA ASN A 148 12.69 -0.57 -29.22
C ASN A 148 14.00 -0.50 -28.43
N LYS A 149 13.94 -0.31 -27.14
CA LYS A 149 15.11 -0.08 -26.28
C LYS A 149 15.00 -0.83 -24.94
N ASN A 150 14.72 -2.12 -24.99
CA ASN A 150 14.79 -2.95 -23.78
C ASN A 150 16.26 -3.13 -23.36
N ILE A 151 16.58 -2.71 -22.14
CA ILE A 151 17.92 -2.87 -21.54
C ILE A 151 18.03 -4.19 -20.78
N LEU A 152 16.89 -4.73 -20.32
CA LEU A 152 16.86 -6.05 -19.69
C LEU A 152 16.78 -7.11 -20.80
N ASP A 153 17.94 -7.49 -21.34
CA ASP A 153 18.04 -8.39 -22.48
C ASP A 153 17.62 -9.83 -22.18
N ASP A 154 17.48 -10.17 -20.90
CA ASP A 154 17.15 -11.53 -20.45
C ASP A 154 15.62 -11.71 -20.29
N TYR A 155 15.02 -12.39 -21.26
CA TYR A 155 13.67 -12.90 -21.13
C TYR A 155 13.66 -14.19 -20.28
N PRO A 156 12.57 -14.45 -19.55
CA PRO A 156 11.33 -13.68 -19.47
C PRO A 156 11.42 -12.43 -18.56
N ILE A 157 10.63 -11.42 -18.89
CA ILE A 157 10.48 -10.19 -18.10
C ILE A 157 9.02 -9.96 -17.70
N ILE A 158 8.82 -9.06 -16.75
CA ILE A 158 7.49 -8.56 -16.37
C ILE A 158 7.34 -7.10 -16.79
N ILE A 159 6.27 -6.80 -17.51
CA ILE A 159 5.80 -5.42 -17.72
C ILE A 159 4.61 -5.18 -16.80
N LYS A 160 4.65 -4.13 -16.01
CA LYS A 160 3.58 -3.77 -15.08
C LYS A 160 3.42 -2.27 -14.92
N GLU A 161 2.19 -1.86 -14.64
CA GLU A 161 1.88 -0.47 -14.34
C GLU A 161 2.46 -0.07 -12.98
N TYR A 162 3.14 1.08 -12.90
CA TYR A 162 3.85 1.51 -11.70
C TYR A 162 2.91 1.87 -10.54
N SER A 163 1.70 2.31 -10.85
CA SER A 163 0.70 2.65 -9.83
C SER A 163 0.08 1.43 -9.12
N GLY A 164 0.21 0.22 -9.72
CA GLY A 164 -0.37 -1.00 -9.18
C GLY A 164 -1.90 -1.02 -9.15
N VAL A 165 -2.58 -0.12 -9.89
CA VAL A 165 -4.03 -0.01 -9.88
C VAL A 165 -4.67 -1.12 -10.70
N ASN A 166 -5.78 -1.63 -10.17
CA ASN A 166 -6.64 -2.55 -10.89
C ASN A 166 -7.55 -1.78 -11.84
N ARG A 167 -7.57 -2.13 -13.12
CA ARG A 167 -8.59 -1.64 -14.07
C ARG A 167 -9.83 -2.52 -14.00
N LEU A 168 -10.99 -1.90 -14.10
CA LEU A 168 -12.26 -2.61 -14.28
C LEU A 168 -12.53 -2.74 -15.78
N GLU A 169 -12.50 -3.94 -16.27
CA GLU A 169 -12.92 -4.25 -17.65
C GLU A 169 -14.30 -4.94 -17.64
N LYS A 170 -15.14 -4.61 -18.62
CA LYS A 170 -16.38 -5.35 -18.83
C LYS A 170 -16.07 -6.55 -19.73
N LYS A 171 -16.19 -7.77 -19.21
CA LYS A 171 -16.14 -9.00 -19.98
C LYS A 171 -17.51 -9.69 -19.91
N MET A 172 -18.16 -9.89 -21.06
CA MET A 172 -19.46 -10.56 -21.16
C MET A 172 -20.52 -9.99 -20.17
N GLY A 173 -20.60 -8.65 -20.08
CA GLY A 173 -21.54 -7.96 -19.17
C GLY A 173 -21.15 -7.94 -17.68
N LYS A 174 -20.08 -8.63 -17.29
CA LYS A 174 -19.58 -8.64 -15.92
C LYS A 174 -18.34 -7.74 -15.78
N GLU A 175 -18.27 -6.98 -14.71
CA GLU A 175 -17.05 -6.23 -14.36
C GLU A 175 -16.00 -7.20 -13.83
N VAL A 176 -14.84 -7.23 -14.49
CA VAL A 176 -13.69 -8.06 -14.11
C VAL A 176 -12.54 -7.12 -13.73
N VAL A 177 -11.93 -7.38 -12.58
CA VAL A 177 -10.73 -6.67 -12.17
C VAL A 177 -9.56 -7.21 -12.97
N LYS A 178 -8.91 -6.35 -13.76
CA LYS A 178 -7.68 -6.69 -14.48
C LYS A 178 -6.51 -5.95 -13.87
N LYS A 179 -5.47 -6.68 -13.54
CA LYS A 179 -4.15 -6.08 -13.27
C LYS A 179 -3.40 -5.93 -14.59
N ASN A 180 -2.79 -4.78 -14.77
CA ASN A 180 -1.89 -4.55 -15.89
C ASN A 180 -0.49 -5.09 -15.55
N VAL A 181 -0.39 -6.41 -15.50
CA VAL A 181 0.85 -7.15 -15.28
C VAL A 181 0.95 -8.23 -16.35
N TYR A 182 2.01 -8.18 -17.11
CA TYR A 182 2.24 -9.06 -18.25
C TYR A 182 3.60 -9.73 -18.14
N LYS A 183 3.62 -11.06 -18.17
CA LYS A 183 4.84 -11.81 -18.39
C LYS A 183 5.13 -11.82 -19.89
N ILE A 184 6.33 -11.46 -20.27
CA ILE A 184 6.81 -11.41 -21.66
C ILE A 184 7.93 -12.43 -21.77
N ASP A 185 7.68 -13.51 -22.51
CA ASP A 185 8.66 -14.58 -22.70
C ASP A 185 9.56 -14.33 -23.93
N SER A 186 9.13 -13.46 -24.84
CA SER A 186 9.88 -13.07 -26.04
C SER A 186 9.37 -11.74 -26.62
N PRO A 187 10.09 -11.07 -27.50
CA PRO A 187 9.64 -9.84 -28.17
C PRO A 187 8.30 -10.00 -28.93
N LYS A 188 7.97 -11.21 -29.39
CA LYS A 188 6.68 -11.48 -30.07
C LYS A 188 5.49 -11.33 -29.15
N ASP A 189 5.67 -11.56 -27.86
CA ASP A 189 4.58 -11.50 -26.88
C ASP A 189 3.99 -10.11 -26.71
N TYR A 190 4.77 -9.05 -27.00
CA TYR A 190 4.25 -7.67 -26.94
C TYR A 190 3.00 -7.50 -27.82
N SER A 191 3.05 -8.04 -29.05
CA SER A 191 1.89 -7.99 -29.96
C SER A 191 0.76 -8.92 -29.51
N GLN A 192 1.08 -10.13 -29.09
CA GLN A 192 0.11 -11.14 -28.66
C GLN A 192 -0.66 -10.70 -27.41
N LYS A 193 -0.02 -9.96 -26.49
CA LYS A 193 -0.64 -9.42 -25.28
C LYS A 193 -1.26 -8.04 -25.47
N GLY A 194 -1.28 -7.55 -26.71
CA GLY A 194 -1.91 -6.28 -27.08
C GLY A 194 -1.17 -5.05 -26.54
N LEU A 195 0.11 -5.15 -26.23
CA LEU A 195 0.92 -4.02 -25.74
C LEU A 195 1.46 -3.14 -26.87
N LYS A 196 1.57 -3.70 -28.08
CA LYS A 196 2.00 -2.94 -29.25
C LYS A 196 0.99 -1.85 -29.60
N GLY A 197 1.46 -0.60 -29.67
CA GLY A 197 0.63 0.58 -29.92
C GLY A 197 -0.14 1.12 -28.72
N GLN A 198 0.05 0.55 -27.53
CA GLN A 198 -0.46 1.14 -26.29
C GLN A 198 0.51 2.23 -25.75
N ASP A 199 -0.07 3.20 -25.05
CA ASP A 199 0.71 4.11 -24.21
C ASP A 199 1.26 3.36 -23.00
N LEU A 200 2.57 3.19 -22.94
CA LEU A 200 3.28 2.50 -21.87
C LEU A 200 4.04 3.47 -20.94
N THR A 201 3.79 4.77 -21.01
CA THR A 201 4.45 5.78 -20.16
C THR A 201 4.27 5.53 -18.67
N ASN A 202 3.17 4.89 -18.28
CA ASN A 202 2.85 4.51 -16.89
C ASN A 202 3.27 3.08 -16.54
N PHE A 203 4.10 2.45 -17.36
CA PHE A 203 4.58 1.09 -17.13
C PHE A 203 6.07 1.08 -16.84
N PHE A 204 6.56 -0.03 -16.33
CA PHE A 204 7.98 -0.32 -16.20
C PHE A 204 8.23 -1.81 -16.43
N ILE A 205 9.46 -2.14 -16.74
CA ILE A 205 9.94 -3.51 -16.87
C ILE A 205 10.64 -3.91 -15.58
N GLN A 206 10.43 -5.15 -15.19
CA GLN A 206 11.13 -5.78 -14.08
C GLN A 206 11.54 -7.20 -14.48
N GLU A 207 12.66 -7.67 -13.97
CA GLU A 207 13.07 -9.06 -14.16
C GLU A 207 11.96 -10.02 -13.65
N PHE A 208 11.87 -11.15 -14.30
CA PHE A 208 10.97 -12.23 -13.89
C PHE A 208 11.70 -13.20 -12.96
N THR A 209 11.04 -13.64 -11.90
CA THR A 209 11.48 -14.78 -11.11
C THR A 209 10.41 -15.87 -11.14
N GLU A 210 10.83 -17.12 -11.24
CA GLU A 210 9.94 -18.27 -11.25
C GLU A 210 9.32 -18.55 -9.88
N ASN A 211 9.75 -17.84 -8.85
CA ASN A 211 9.24 -18.03 -7.50
C ASN A 211 7.73 -17.78 -7.44
N ALA A 212 7.01 -18.81 -7.00
CA ALA A 212 5.57 -18.81 -6.85
C ALA A 212 5.10 -18.41 -5.43
N GLU A 213 6.03 -18.01 -4.55
CA GLU A 213 5.73 -17.61 -3.17
C GLU A 213 5.99 -16.14 -2.94
N ASP A 214 5.01 -15.43 -2.36
CA ASP A 214 5.19 -14.10 -1.82
C ASP A 214 4.98 -14.09 -0.30
N ILE A 215 5.65 -13.17 0.37
CA ILE A 215 5.74 -13.09 1.82
C ILE A 215 5.36 -11.66 2.22
N ARG A 216 4.39 -11.53 3.13
CA ARG A 216 4.04 -10.24 3.73
C ARG A 216 4.42 -10.22 5.20
N ILE A 217 5.16 -9.20 5.60
CA ILE A 217 5.59 -8.99 6.99
C ILE A 217 4.98 -7.71 7.51
N PHE A 218 4.28 -7.79 8.65
CA PHE A 218 3.75 -6.63 9.35
C PHE A 218 4.77 -6.12 10.36
N VAL A 219 5.03 -4.82 10.31
CA VAL A 219 5.97 -4.13 11.21
C VAL A 219 5.25 -3.00 11.91
N LYS A 220 5.32 -3.00 13.24
CA LYS A 220 4.81 -1.95 14.12
C LYS A 220 5.99 -1.30 14.84
N GLN A 221 6.22 0.01 14.63
CA GLN A 221 7.27 0.78 15.30
C GLN A 221 8.62 0.06 15.30
N GLY A 222 9.06 -0.41 14.13
CA GLY A 222 10.32 -1.13 13.95
C GLY A 222 10.36 -2.57 14.48
N LYS A 223 9.25 -3.11 14.99
CA LYS A 223 9.16 -4.50 15.46
C LYS A 223 8.30 -5.34 14.50
N VAL A 224 8.83 -6.45 14.05
CA VAL A 224 8.03 -7.46 13.33
C VAL A 224 7.01 -8.05 14.31
N ILE A 225 5.73 -8.04 13.91
CA ILE A 225 4.64 -8.53 14.75
C ILE A 225 3.93 -9.76 14.17
N GLY A 226 4.17 -10.08 12.91
CA GLY A 226 3.60 -11.23 12.24
C GLY A 226 3.71 -11.12 10.74
N GLY A 227 3.24 -12.15 10.05
CA GLY A 227 3.25 -12.20 8.60
C GLY A 227 2.61 -13.46 8.05
N TRP A 228 2.58 -13.55 6.74
CA TRP A 228 2.10 -14.72 6.01
C TRP A 228 2.95 -14.97 4.77
N LYS A 229 2.93 -16.23 4.33
CA LYS A 229 3.38 -16.66 3.02
C LYS A 229 2.18 -16.99 2.16
N ARG A 230 2.29 -16.73 0.87
CA ARG A 230 1.28 -17.14 -0.10
C ARG A 230 1.96 -17.84 -1.27
N LYS A 231 1.58 -19.07 -1.50
CA LYS A 231 2.06 -19.87 -2.61
C LYS A 231 1.04 -19.87 -3.74
N ALA A 232 1.46 -19.61 -4.97
CA ALA A 232 0.57 -19.67 -6.12
C ALA A 232 0.12 -21.10 -6.36
N THR A 233 -1.20 -21.30 -6.57
CA THR A 233 -1.75 -22.61 -6.91
C THR A 233 -1.61 -22.95 -8.40
N LYS A 234 -1.47 -21.94 -9.27
CA LYS A 234 -1.24 -22.10 -10.71
C LYS A 234 -0.50 -20.89 -11.29
N GLY A 235 0.52 -21.15 -12.10
CA GLY A 235 1.25 -20.15 -12.84
C GLY A 235 1.99 -19.14 -11.97
N PHE A 236 2.35 -17.98 -12.53
CA PHE A 236 2.99 -16.95 -11.77
C PHE A 236 1.99 -16.16 -10.91
N MET A 237 2.48 -15.59 -9.80
CA MET A 237 1.67 -14.96 -8.79
C MET A 237 0.91 -13.74 -9.31
N THR A 238 -0.38 -13.92 -9.57
CA THR A 238 -1.32 -12.85 -9.79
C THR A 238 -2.30 -12.79 -8.61
N VAL A 239 -3.01 -11.70 -8.48
CA VAL A 239 -3.84 -11.33 -7.33
C VAL A 239 -4.74 -12.45 -6.80
N ASN A 240 -4.70 -12.66 -5.49
CA ASN A 240 -5.70 -13.38 -4.69
C ASN A 240 -5.94 -14.87 -5.01
N LYS A 241 -5.02 -15.54 -5.71
CA LYS A 241 -5.08 -16.99 -5.88
C LYS A 241 -3.83 -17.61 -5.29
N GLY A 242 -3.97 -18.35 -4.22
CA GLY A 242 -2.88 -19.05 -3.58
C GLY A 242 -3.30 -19.58 -2.21
N GLU A 243 -2.52 -20.49 -1.71
CA GLU A 243 -2.62 -21.03 -0.36
C GLU A 243 -1.84 -20.11 0.59
N TYR A 244 -2.47 -19.76 1.72
CA TYR A 244 -1.90 -18.89 2.74
C TYR A 244 -1.42 -19.73 3.91
N SER A 245 -0.23 -19.46 4.41
CA SER A 245 0.31 -20.03 5.63
C SER A 245 0.81 -18.95 6.58
N MET A 246 0.77 -19.21 7.88
CA MET A 246 1.26 -18.29 8.91
C MET A 246 2.79 -18.16 8.84
N TYR A 247 3.28 -16.94 9.02
CA TYR A 247 4.72 -16.68 9.08
C TYR A 247 5.05 -15.64 10.16
N ASN A 248 4.59 -15.91 11.38
CA ASN A 248 4.77 -14.97 12.51
C ASN A 248 6.21 -14.88 13.01
N ASN A 249 7.02 -15.90 12.74
CA ASN A 249 8.44 -15.95 13.06
C ASN A 249 9.27 -15.99 11.77
N PRO A 250 9.36 -14.88 11.02
CA PRO A 250 10.14 -14.87 9.80
C PRO A 250 11.63 -15.02 10.09
N ASP A 251 12.36 -15.55 9.11
CA ASP A 251 13.80 -15.70 9.23
C ASP A 251 14.50 -14.36 9.53
N LYS A 252 15.77 -14.47 9.96
CA LYS A 252 16.54 -13.30 10.44
C LYS A 252 16.75 -12.26 9.33
N GLU A 253 16.95 -12.69 8.09
CA GLU A 253 17.24 -11.79 6.97
C GLU A 253 15.99 -10.98 6.59
N ILE A 254 14.84 -11.64 6.40
CA ILE A 254 13.55 -10.98 6.15
C ILE A 254 13.20 -10.03 7.29
N SER A 255 13.35 -10.48 8.55
CA SER A 255 13.09 -9.66 9.71
C SER A 255 13.98 -8.41 9.76
N ALA A 256 15.26 -8.55 9.44
CA ALA A 256 16.21 -7.43 9.41
C ALA A 256 15.86 -6.42 8.33
N LEU A 257 15.53 -6.90 7.11
CA LEU A 257 15.12 -6.05 5.99
C LEU A 257 13.81 -5.31 6.29
N ALA A 258 12.79 -5.99 6.81
CA ALA A 258 11.52 -5.38 7.16
C ALA A 258 11.67 -4.28 8.24
N LYS A 259 12.47 -4.54 9.28
CA LYS A 259 12.80 -3.55 10.31
C LYS A 259 13.59 -2.36 9.74
N LYS A 260 14.56 -2.62 8.84
CA LYS A 260 15.35 -1.58 8.16
C LYS A 260 14.44 -0.64 7.37
N VAL A 261 13.50 -1.18 6.60
CA VAL A 261 12.50 -0.39 5.83
C VAL A 261 11.65 0.47 6.76
N SER A 262 11.08 -0.12 7.83
CA SER A 262 10.27 0.61 8.80
C SER A 262 11.04 1.77 9.44
N LYS A 263 12.30 1.53 9.83
CA LYS A 263 13.17 2.54 10.44
C LYS A 263 13.51 3.67 9.47
N LEU A 264 13.88 3.35 8.23
CA LEU A 264 14.24 4.34 7.21
C LEU A 264 13.07 5.25 6.84
N LEU A 265 11.86 4.71 6.84
CA LEU A 265 10.63 5.48 6.60
C LEU A 265 10.10 6.19 7.85
N GLU A 266 10.63 5.88 9.02
CA GLU A 266 10.08 6.30 10.32
C GLU A 266 8.59 5.94 10.43
N ALA A 267 8.25 4.69 10.05
CA ALA A 267 6.88 4.25 9.96
C ALA A 267 6.37 3.69 11.29
N ASP A 268 5.14 4.09 11.65
CA ASP A 268 4.44 3.57 12.83
C ASP A 268 3.90 2.16 12.58
N PHE A 269 3.31 1.94 11.38
CA PHE A 269 2.78 0.65 10.96
C PHE A 269 2.87 0.48 9.44
N ILE A 270 3.53 -0.58 9.00
CA ILE A 270 3.64 -0.95 7.57
C ILE A 270 3.51 -2.45 7.35
N ALA A 271 3.26 -2.83 6.11
CA ALA A 271 3.61 -4.15 5.62
C ALA A 271 4.69 -4.05 4.54
N VAL A 272 5.60 -5.01 4.56
CA VAL A 272 6.67 -5.15 3.57
C VAL A 272 6.51 -6.51 2.91
N ASP A 273 6.43 -6.49 1.58
CA ASP A 273 6.26 -7.71 0.78
C ASP A 273 7.60 -8.11 0.17
N PHE A 274 7.90 -9.41 0.25
CA PHE A 274 9.12 -10.02 -0.27
C PHE A 274 8.79 -11.18 -1.19
N MET A 275 9.73 -11.49 -2.07
CA MET A 275 9.82 -12.75 -2.80
C MET A 275 11.25 -13.27 -2.73
N TYR A 276 11.44 -14.58 -2.84
CA TYR A 276 12.77 -15.15 -2.94
C TYR A 276 13.27 -15.13 -4.39
N LYS A 277 14.55 -14.82 -4.56
CA LYS A 277 15.33 -15.00 -5.78
C LYS A 277 16.66 -15.61 -5.37
N ASN A 278 16.98 -16.82 -5.89
CA ASN A 278 18.19 -17.55 -5.53
C ASN A 278 18.36 -17.67 -4.00
N ASP A 279 17.30 -18.11 -3.31
CA ASP A 279 17.21 -18.28 -1.86
C ASP A 279 17.47 -17.02 -1.01
N LYS A 280 17.49 -15.84 -1.64
CA LYS A 280 17.61 -14.56 -0.94
C LYS A 280 16.31 -13.76 -1.04
N PRO A 281 15.90 -13.07 0.03
CA PRO A 281 14.71 -12.24 0.00
C PRO A 281 14.96 -10.93 -0.75
N TYR A 282 14.10 -10.66 -1.72
CA TYR A 282 14.03 -9.43 -2.47
C TYR A 282 12.75 -8.68 -2.10
N LEU A 283 12.84 -7.41 -1.79
CA LEU A 283 11.68 -6.59 -1.51
C LEU A 283 10.86 -6.38 -2.80
N GLN A 284 9.55 -6.49 -2.69
CA GLN A 284 8.63 -6.32 -3.80
C GLN A 284 7.74 -5.07 -3.67
N GLU A 285 7.23 -4.83 -2.46
CA GLU A 285 6.31 -3.71 -2.19
C GLU A 285 6.39 -3.27 -0.72
N ILE A 286 6.20 -1.97 -0.50
CA ILE A 286 5.99 -1.39 0.83
C ILE A 286 4.56 -0.88 0.88
N SER A 287 3.81 -1.19 1.92
CA SER A 287 2.44 -0.71 2.10
C SER A 287 2.29 0.04 3.42
N LEU A 288 1.99 1.34 3.32
CA LEU A 288 1.66 2.18 4.49
C LEU A 288 0.24 1.91 5.02
N HIS A 289 -0.63 1.33 4.18
CA HIS A 289 -2.01 1.03 4.51
C HIS A 289 -2.36 -0.40 4.09
N PRO A 290 -1.70 -1.42 4.68
CA PRO A 290 -1.83 -2.79 4.22
C PRO A 290 -3.23 -3.34 4.42
N GLY A 291 -3.66 -4.17 3.46
CA GLY A 291 -4.77 -5.09 3.68
C GLY A 291 -4.29 -6.26 4.55
N PHE A 292 -5.10 -6.65 5.51
CA PHE A 292 -4.75 -7.71 6.46
C PHE A 292 -5.87 -8.75 6.67
N LYS A 293 -7.01 -8.58 6.01
CA LYS A 293 -8.15 -9.51 6.16
C LYS A 293 -7.76 -10.97 5.89
N ALA A 294 -6.97 -11.22 4.83
CA ALA A 294 -6.57 -12.59 4.49
C ALA A 294 -5.74 -13.23 5.62
N TYR A 295 -4.90 -12.46 6.28
CA TYR A 295 -4.12 -12.91 7.43
C TYR A 295 -5.00 -13.29 8.61
N GLU A 296 -6.02 -12.48 8.93
CA GLU A 296 -6.90 -12.73 10.08
C GLU A 296 -7.99 -13.79 9.80
N THR A 297 -8.32 -14.10 8.52
CA THR A 297 -9.50 -14.91 8.19
C THR A 297 -9.27 -16.10 7.24
N LYS A 298 -8.09 -16.20 6.62
CA LYS A 298 -7.82 -17.26 5.62
C LYS A 298 -6.71 -18.21 6.01
N ILE A 299 -6.01 -17.93 7.09
CA ILE A 299 -4.91 -18.74 7.56
C ILE A 299 -5.44 -19.66 8.64
N GLU A 300 -5.35 -20.97 8.41
CA GLU A 300 -5.90 -22.00 9.29
C GLU A 300 -4.81 -22.59 10.21
N ASP A 301 -3.54 -22.43 9.87
CA ASP A 301 -2.39 -23.01 10.55
C ASP A 301 -1.81 -22.12 11.66
N GLY A 302 -2.61 -21.74 12.63
CA GLY A 302 -2.12 -20.99 13.79
C GLY A 302 -3.03 -19.85 14.22
N THR A 303 -2.60 -19.10 15.23
CA THR A 303 -3.33 -17.94 15.76
C THR A 303 -2.78 -16.65 15.15
N PRO A 304 -3.57 -15.92 14.36
CA PRO A 304 -3.15 -14.64 13.82
C PRO A 304 -3.01 -13.58 14.93
N VAL A 305 -2.04 -12.70 14.76
CA VAL A 305 -1.93 -11.49 15.58
C VAL A 305 -3.09 -10.55 15.22
N ASN A 306 -3.68 -9.89 16.20
CA ASN A 306 -4.71 -8.89 15.96
C ASN A 306 -4.12 -7.64 15.30
N ILE A 307 -4.13 -7.61 13.97
CA ILE A 307 -3.56 -6.52 13.18
C ILE A 307 -4.36 -5.23 13.34
N ALA A 308 -5.68 -5.33 13.48
CA ALA A 308 -6.51 -4.14 13.72
C ALA A 308 -6.11 -3.44 15.03
N GLU A 309 -5.91 -4.19 16.11
CA GLU A 309 -5.40 -3.66 17.38
C GLU A 309 -3.97 -3.08 17.23
N ALA A 310 -3.10 -3.78 16.51
CA ALA A 310 -1.77 -3.28 16.24
C ALA A 310 -1.79 -1.93 15.51
N ILE A 311 -2.71 -1.74 14.56
CA ILE A 311 -2.89 -0.48 13.83
C ILE A 311 -3.37 0.63 14.76
N ILE A 312 -4.44 0.42 15.54
CA ILE A 312 -4.99 1.49 16.40
C ILE A 312 -4.08 1.87 17.58
N THR A 313 -3.06 1.09 17.85
CA THR A 313 -2.08 1.34 18.92
C THR A 313 -0.69 1.69 18.42
N ALA A 314 -0.53 1.97 17.11
CA ALA A 314 0.73 2.36 16.48
C ALA A 314 0.73 3.86 16.16
N PHE A 315 1.30 4.69 17.05
CA PHE A 315 1.47 6.14 16.88
C PHE A 315 2.79 6.61 17.52
#